data_19e8579ecb48f457c39f847817844c02
#
_entry.id   19e8579ecb48f457c39f847817844c02
#
_cell.length_a   1.000
_cell.length_b   1.000
_cell.length_c   1.000
_cell.angle_alpha   90.00
_cell.angle_beta   90.00
_cell.angle_gamma   90.00
#
_symmetry.space_group_name_H-M   'P 1'
#
loop_
_entity.id
_entity.type
_entity.pdbx_description
1 polymer ?
#
loop_
_entity_poly.entity_id
_entity_poly.type
_entity_poly.pdbx_seq_one_letter_code
_entity_poly.pdbx_strand_id
1 'polypeptide(L)'
;MSEFMERHTVSKLIGSPPGYVGYSEGGQLTEAVRRRPYTLVLFDEIEKAHPDVFNVLLQVLEDGRLTDSKGRTVDFTNAMLVMTSNVGSKAILSSMNASPGKNGSGADEDEAAYARVRREVRRELGATYRPEFLNRLDEIIVFRPLTKPEVGEIARLMLGSVRRRAAQRGVTLGFDESFEALLLAEGFSPTYGARPMRRAVQRLLENPLSECILDGFAGDGETLDVSADGGTVVMRRANDGGTRTFTAEELGSGGIEEGDPIVAKAKNGNAPADLPMPGFAAQ
;
A
#
# COMPACT_ATOMS: atom_id res chain seq x y z
N MET A 1 -7.61 7.44 4.80
CA MET A 1 -8.26 8.76 5.07
C MET A 1 -8.91 9.38 3.83
N SER A 2 -8.89 8.69 2.70
CA SER A 2 -9.56 9.13 1.45
C SER A 2 -11.09 9.32 1.56
N GLU A 3 -11.75 8.68 2.53
CA GLU A 3 -13.18 8.90 2.80
C GLU A 3 -13.47 10.12 3.70
N PHE A 4 -12.41 10.78 4.21
CA PHE A 4 -12.48 11.90 5.14
C PHE A 4 -11.87 13.19 4.55
N MET A 5 -12.00 13.36 3.23
CA MET A 5 -11.49 14.52 2.50
C MET A 5 -12.38 15.76 2.66
N GLU A 6 -13.66 15.57 2.95
CA GLU A 6 -14.64 16.64 3.04
C GLU A 6 -15.01 16.94 4.50
N ARG A 7 -15.28 18.22 4.79
CA ARG A 7 -15.59 18.68 6.14
C ARG A 7 -16.74 17.91 6.82
N HIS A 8 -17.79 17.60 6.07
CA HIS A 8 -18.94 16.90 6.62
C HIS A 8 -18.64 15.44 7.00
N THR A 9 -17.57 14.84 6.44
CA THR A 9 -17.19 13.47 6.76
C THR A 9 -16.47 13.35 8.12
N VAL A 10 -15.95 14.45 8.66
CA VAL A 10 -15.34 14.48 10.00
C VAL A 10 -16.36 14.05 11.08
N SER A 11 -17.63 14.41 10.90
CA SER A 11 -18.71 13.95 11.79
C SER A 11 -18.87 12.44 11.86
N LYS A 12 -18.43 11.68 10.84
CA LYS A 12 -18.41 10.22 10.90
C LYS A 12 -17.42 9.70 11.96
N LEU A 13 -16.34 10.43 12.24
CA LEU A 13 -15.34 10.03 13.25
C LEU A 13 -15.85 10.24 14.69
N ILE A 14 -16.46 11.39 14.95
CA ILE A 14 -16.86 11.83 16.30
C ILE A 14 -18.38 11.76 16.55
N GLY A 15 -19.17 11.53 15.50
CA GLY A 15 -20.62 11.50 15.52
C GLY A 15 -21.26 12.77 14.94
N SER A 16 -22.48 12.65 14.42
CA SER A 16 -23.26 13.76 13.90
C SER A 16 -23.89 14.59 15.03
N PRO A 17 -24.03 15.92 14.87
CA PRO A 17 -24.75 16.75 15.84
C PRO A 17 -26.23 16.35 15.97
N PRO A 18 -26.91 16.74 17.05
CA PRO A 18 -28.35 16.53 17.22
C PRO A 18 -29.13 17.09 16.03
N GLY A 19 -30.10 16.32 15.53
CA GLY A 19 -30.94 16.70 14.40
C GLY A 19 -30.41 16.33 13.01
N TYR A 20 -29.19 15.80 12.91
CA TYR A 20 -28.62 15.30 11.66
C TYR A 20 -28.71 13.78 11.53
N VAL A 21 -28.74 13.30 10.28
CA VAL A 21 -28.72 11.87 9.97
C VAL A 21 -27.45 11.23 10.54
N GLY A 22 -27.59 10.06 11.19
CA GLY A 22 -26.47 9.34 11.83
C GLY A 22 -26.20 9.74 13.29
N TYR A 23 -26.97 10.65 13.90
CA TYR A 23 -26.80 11.01 15.34
C TYR A 23 -26.93 9.81 16.28
N SER A 24 -27.88 8.88 16.01
CA SER A 24 -28.08 7.67 16.83
C SER A 24 -26.88 6.72 16.80
N GLU A 25 -26.17 6.63 15.69
CA GLU A 25 -25.09 5.67 15.46
C GLU A 25 -23.82 6.02 16.25
N GLY A 26 -23.58 7.31 16.53
CA GLY A 26 -22.34 7.80 17.13
C GLY A 26 -21.18 7.87 16.15
N GLY A 27 -20.01 8.29 16.63
CA GLY A 27 -18.80 8.38 15.80
C GLY A 27 -18.10 7.04 15.65
N GLN A 28 -17.64 6.72 14.44
CA GLN A 28 -16.94 5.46 14.17
C GLN A 28 -15.69 5.30 15.04
N LEU A 29 -14.89 6.36 15.17
CA LEU A 29 -13.66 6.34 15.97
C LEU A 29 -14.00 6.26 17.48
N THR A 30 -14.88 7.13 17.95
CA THR A 30 -15.22 7.22 19.37
C THR A 30 -15.93 5.98 19.86
N GLU A 31 -16.85 5.40 19.09
CA GLU A 31 -17.54 4.15 19.46
C GLU A 31 -16.60 2.94 19.40
N ALA A 32 -15.67 2.87 18.44
CA ALA A 32 -14.71 1.77 18.35
C ALA A 32 -13.79 1.73 19.58
N VAL A 33 -13.19 2.87 19.94
CA VAL A 33 -12.29 2.96 21.10
C VAL A 33 -13.04 2.81 22.41
N ARG A 34 -14.26 3.37 22.55
CA ARG A 34 -15.09 3.20 23.73
C ARG A 34 -15.41 1.73 24.02
N ARG A 35 -15.66 0.94 22.97
CA ARG A 35 -15.94 -0.52 23.10
C ARG A 35 -14.70 -1.33 23.41
N ARG A 36 -13.54 -0.90 22.87
CA ARG A 36 -12.26 -1.59 23.02
C ARG A 36 -11.16 -0.55 23.30
N PRO A 37 -10.97 -0.17 24.58
CA PRO A 37 -9.98 0.85 24.95
C PRO A 37 -8.55 0.47 24.58
N TYR A 38 -8.19 -0.81 24.70
CA TYR A 38 -6.88 -1.34 24.28
C TYR A 38 -6.96 -1.72 22.81
N THR A 39 -6.66 -0.78 21.93
CA THR A 39 -6.77 -0.97 20.49
C THR A 39 -5.67 -0.23 19.72
N LEU A 40 -5.38 -0.69 18.51
CA LEU A 40 -4.57 0.02 17.53
C LEU A 40 -5.50 0.67 16.51
N VAL A 41 -5.38 1.98 16.36
CA VAL A 41 -6.11 2.78 15.38
C VAL A 41 -5.15 3.18 14.27
N LEU A 42 -5.42 2.74 13.04
CA LEU A 42 -4.65 3.07 11.86
C LEU A 42 -5.35 4.17 11.06
N PHE A 43 -4.66 5.28 10.84
CA PHE A 43 -5.05 6.34 9.91
C PHE A 43 -4.20 6.23 8.64
N ASP A 44 -4.74 5.58 7.63
CA ASP A 44 -4.02 5.36 6.38
C ASP A 44 -4.15 6.58 5.45
N GLU A 45 -3.02 7.01 4.85
CA GLU A 45 -2.94 8.18 3.95
C GLU A 45 -3.47 9.49 4.61
N ILE A 46 -2.90 9.84 5.76
CA ILE A 46 -3.36 10.98 6.57
C ILE A 46 -3.34 12.32 5.82
N GLU A 47 -2.44 12.47 4.83
CA GLU A 47 -2.35 13.66 3.98
C GLU A 47 -3.60 13.94 3.15
N LYS A 48 -4.46 12.94 2.95
CA LYS A 48 -5.73 13.07 2.23
C LYS A 48 -6.87 13.57 3.10
N ALA A 49 -6.68 13.61 4.43
CA ALA A 49 -7.73 14.00 5.36
C ALA A 49 -8.01 15.50 5.30
N HIS A 50 -9.28 15.87 5.54
CA HIS A 50 -9.66 17.27 5.73
C HIS A 50 -8.91 17.91 6.93
N PRO A 51 -8.56 19.19 6.88
CA PRO A 51 -7.86 19.87 7.99
C PRO A 51 -8.53 19.73 9.35
N ASP A 52 -9.85 19.66 9.41
CA ASP A 52 -10.59 19.46 10.66
C ASP A 52 -10.34 18.11 11.33
N VAL A 53 -9.90 17.08 10.58
CA VAL A 53 -9.47 15.79 11.15
C VAL A 53 -8.24 15.98 12.02
N PHE A 54 -7.30 16.83 11.60
CA PHE A 54 -6.09 17.13 12.39
C PHE A 54 -6.43 17.83 13.72
N ASN A 55 -7.49 18.66 13.76
CA ASN A 55 -7.95 19.26 15.00
C ASN A 55 -8.49 18.21 15.98
N VAL A 56 -9.21 17.19 15.45
CA VAL A 56 -9.67 16.04 16.26
C VAL A 56 -8.48 15.22 16.77
N LEU A 57 -7.50 14.95 15.91
CA LEU A 57 -6.30 14.19 16.30
C LEU A 57 -5.44 14.96 17.30
N LEU A 58 -5.30 16.27 17.17
CA LEU A 58 -4.60 17.10 18.15
C LEU A 58 -5.23 16.97 19.54
N GLN A 59 -6.55 17.03 19.65
CA GLN A 59 -7.24 16.83 20.94
C GLN A 59 -6.92 15.46 21.53
N VAL A 60 -6.92 14.40 20.72
CA VAL A 60 -6.58 13.05 21.18
C VAL A 60 -5.12 12.97 21.65
N LEU A 61 -4.18 13.54 20.86
CA LEU A 61 -2.74 13.48 21.15
C LEU A 61 -2.36 14.35 22.37
N GLU A 62 -3.08 15.45 22.63
CA GLU A 62 -2.81 16.36 23.75
C GLU A 62 -3.47 15.91 25.05
N ASP A 63 -4.77 15.60 24.98
CA ASP A 63 -5.58 15.34 26.16
C ASP A 63 -5.72 13.85 26.47
N GLY A 64 -5.33 12.95 25.55
CA GLY A 64 -5.57 11.50 25.66
C GLY A 64 -7.06 11.12 25.64
N ARG A 65 -7.92 12.04 25.21
CA ARG A 65 -9.38 11.85 25.23
C ARG A 65 -10.06 12.63 24.12
N LEU A 66 -11.25 12.20 23.73
CA LEU A 66 -12.05 12.83 22.69
C LEU A 66 -13.51 12.89 23.10
N THR A 67 -14.13 14.04 23.01
CA THR A 67 -15.58 14.20 23.29
C THR A 67 -16.37 13.96 22.01
N ASP A 68 -17.31 13.03 22.05
CA ASP A 68 -18.21 12.74 20.94
C ASP A 68 -19.31 13.80 20.80
N SER A 69 -20.08 13.70 19.71
CA SER A 69 -21.19 14.61 19.42
C SER A 69 -22.35 14.52 20.44
N LYS A 70 -22.39 13.48 21.28
CA LYS A 70 -23.36 13.28 22.37
C LYS A 70 -22.87 13.83 23.71
N GLY A 71 -21.70 14.48 23.72
CA GLY A 71 -21.07 15.01 24.94
C GLY A 71 -20.37 13.97 25.81
N ARG A 72 -20.19 12.72 25.32
CA ARG A 72 -19.49 11.67 26.07
C ARG A 72 -18.00 11.77 25.81
N THR A 73 -17.20 11.76 26.85
CA THR A 73 -15.74 11.71 26.74
C THR A 73 -15.25 10.28 26.62
N VAL A 74 -14.47 10.00 25.57
CA VAL A 74 -13.85 8.71 25.30
C VAL A 74 -12.38 8.79 25.61
N ASP A 75 -11.87 7.84 26.38
CA ASP A 75 -10.48 7.75 26.81
C ASP A 75 -9.65 7.01 25.74
N PHE A 76 -8.57 7.65 25.28
CA PHE A 76 -7.62 7.14 24.28
C PHE A 76 -6.25 6.80 24.88
N THR A 77 -6.05 6.94 26.19
CA THR A 77 -4.74 6.74 26.85
C THR A 77 -4.19 5.32 26.67
N ASN A 78 -5.06 4.35 26.44
CA ASN A 78 -4.67 2.95 26.18
C ASN A 78 -4.70 2.57 24.69
N ALA A 79 -4.96 3.53 23.81
CA ALA A 79 -4.98 3.29 22.36
C ALA A 79 -3.64 3.65 21.72
N MET A 80 -3.16 2.80 20.81
CA MET A 80 -2.02 3.12 19.96
C MET A 80 -2.54 3.74 18.66
N LEU A 81 -2.05 4.92 18.31
CA LEU A 81 -2.37 5.59 17.05
C LEU A 81 -1.22 5.41 16.07
N VAL A 82 -1.50 4.85 14.91
CA VAL A 82 -0.54 4.69 13.81
C VAL A 82 -1.06 5.49 12.62
N MET A 83 -0.20 6.30 12.03
CA MET A 83 -0.54 7.12 10.87
C MET A 83 0.41 6.80 9.73
N THR A 84 -0.10 6.55 8.53
CA THR A 84 0.73 6.42 7.33
C THR A 84 0.63 7.67 6.48
N SER A 85 1.70 8.00 5.77
CA SER A 85 1.72 9.13 4.85
C SER A 85 2.67 8.87 3.68
N ASN A 86 2.34 9.41 2.51
CA ASN A 86 3.18 9.42 1.32
C ASN A 86 3.98 10.73 1.17
N VAL A 87 3.91 11.63 2.16
CA VAL A 87 4.71 12.86 2.17
C VAL A 87 6.19 12.50 2.23
N GLY A 88 7.00 13.14 1.39
CA GLY A 88 8.43 12.83 1.27
C GLY A 88 8.78 11.70 0.30
N SER A 89 7.81 11.03 -0.32
CA SER A 89 8.07 9.93 -1.25
C SER A 89 8.95 10.34 -2.44
N LYS A 90 8.86 11.58 -2.93
CA LYS A 90 9.73 12.11 -3.99
C LYS A 90 11.19 12.20 -3.53
N ALA A 91 11.45 12.65 -2.31
CA ALA A 91 12.79 12.71 -1.75
C ALA A 91 13.40 11.30 -1.60
N ILE A 92 12.59 10.34 -1.16
CA ILE A 92 13.00 8.94 -1.06
C ILE A 92 13.37 8.36 -2.42
N LEU A 93 12.54 8.56 -3.46
CA LEU A 93 12.78 8.06 -4.81
C LEU A 93 13.99 8.75 -5.49
N SER A 94 14.17 10.06 -5.29
CA SER A 94 15.31 10.77 -5.86
C SER A 94 16.64 10.31 -5.26
N SER A 95 16.66 9.89 -4.01
CA SER A 95 17.85 9.32 -3.37
C SER A 95 18.30 7.99 -3.99
N MET A 96 17.37 7.18 -4.49
CA MET A 96 17.67 5.94 -5.22
C MET A 96 18.36 6.21 -6.57
N ASN A 97 17.92 7.25 -7.26
CA ASN A 97 18.47 7.61 -8.57
C ASN A 97 19.85 8.27 -8.46
N ALA A 98 20.16 8.89 -7.33
CA ALA A 98 21.45 9.54 -7.09
C ALA A 98 22.60 8.55 -6.81
N SER A 99 22.30 7.28 -6.52
CA SER A 99 23.30 6.22 -6.28
C SER A 99 22.98 4.96 -7.10
N PRO A 100 22.92 5.01 -8.43
CA PRO A 100 22.71 3.82 -9.24
C PRO A 100 23.99 2.96 -9.20
N GLY A 101 23.97 1.85 -8.49
CA GLY A 101 24.92 0.77 -8.71
C GLY A 101 26.12 0.66 -7.78
N LYS A 102 26.14 1.29 -6.62
CA LYS A 102 27.13 0.92 -5.58
C LYS A 102 26.58 -0.16 -4.67
N ASN A 103 26.45 -1.37 -5.17
CA ASN A 103 26.44 -2.60 -4.40
C ASN A 103 27.85 -2.79 -3.81
N GLY A 104 28.13 -2.21 -2.65
CA GLY A 104 29.44 -2.36 -2.02
C GLY A 104 29.98 -1.15 -1.27
N SER A 105 29.21 -0.08 -1.13
CA SER A 105 29.50 0.98 -0.14
C SER A 105 29.28 0.41 1.26
N GLY A 106 30.22 0.63 2.17
CA GLY A 106 30.14 0.10 3.53
C GLY A 106 28.88 0.58 4.27
N ALA A 107 28.47 -0.14 5.30
CA ALA A 107 27.29 0.16 6.11
C ALA A 107 27.20 1.63 6.57
N ASP A 108 28.32 2.31 6.75
CA ASP A 108 28.42 3.72 7.13
C ASP A 108 27.96 4.69 6.05
N GLU A 109 28.19 4.38 4.75
CA GLU A 109 27.73 5.22 3.63
C GLU A 109 26.21 5.10 3.43
N ASP A 110 25.66 3.90 3.62
CA ASP A 110 24.21 3.64 3.53
C ASP A 110 23.48 4.35 4.68
N GLU A 111 24.03 4.34 5.89
CA GLU A 111 23.46 5.05 7.04
C GLU A 111 23.50 6.57 6.84
N ALA A 112 24.60 7.11 6.30
CA ALA A 112 24.74 8.53 5.98
C ALA A 112 23.76 8.96 4.88
N ALA A 113 23.53 8.12 3.86
CA ALA A 113 22.54 8.35 2.82
C ALA A 113 21.12 8.35 3.38
N TYR A 114 20.79 7.37 4.22
CA TYR A 114 19.50 7.28 4.91
C TYR A 114 19.24 8.49 5.82
N ALA A 115 20.25 8.94 6.56
CA ALA A 115 20.15 10.13 7.40
C ALA A 115 19.86 11.43 6.61
N ARG A 116 20.36 11.53 5.35
CA ARG A 116 20.02 12.64 4.45
C ARG A 116 18.56 12.58 4.03
N VAL A 117 18.10 11.42 3.58
CA VAL A 117 16.69 11.20 3.20
C VAL A 117 15.76 11.53 4.36
N ARG A 118 16.08 11.04 5.56
CA ARG A 118 15.28 11.30 6.77
C ARG A 118 15.16 12.79 7.08
N ARG A 119 16.24 13.57 6.89
CA ARG A 119 16.21 15.04 7.08
C ARG A 119 15.32 15.73 6.04
N GLU A 120 15.40 15.29 4.78
CA GLU A 120 14.59 15.84 3.70
C GLU A 120 13.10 15.57 3.92
N VAL A 121 12.76 14.31 4.25
CA VAL A 121 11.38 13.93 4.59
C VAL A 121 10.85 14.74 5.76
N ARG A 122 11.65 14.94 6.82
CA ARG A 122 11.25 15.79 7.95
C ARG A 122 10.98 17.23 7.54
N ARG A 123 11.76 17.77 6.59
CA ARG A 123 11.53 19.12 6.05
C ARG A 123 10.21 19.20 5.30
N GLU A 124 9.89 18.19 4.46
CA GLU A 124 8.61 18.13 3.73
C GLU A 124 7.42 17.96 4.69
N LEU A 125 7.57 17.13 5.72
CA LEU A 125 6.56 17.00 6.78
C LEU A 125 6.29 18.36 7.47
N GLY A 126 7.35 19.12 7.80
CA GLY A 126 7.23 20.44 8.41
C GLY A 126 6.58 21.49 7.49
N ALA A 127 6.65 21.31 6.17
CA ALA A 127 5.94 22.15 5.20
C ALA A 127 4.47 21.76 5.01
N THR A 128 4.13 20.48 5.27
CA THR A 128 2.79 19.93 5.04
C THR A 128 1.91 19.99 6.30
N TYR A 129 2.48 19.68 7.45
CA TYR A 129 1.76 19.58 8.72
C TYR A 129 2.15 20.71 9.68
N ARG A 130 1.20 21.09 10.54
CA ARG A 130 1.44 22.10 11.57
C ARG A 130 2.48 21.61 12.58
N PRO A 131 3.38 22.51 13.07
CA PRO A 131 4.41 22.14 14.03
C PRO A 131 3.84 21.52 15.32
N GLU A 132 2.70 22.04 15.80
CA GLU A 132 2.04 21.51 17.00
C GLU A 132 1.63 20.02 16.83
N PHE A 133 1.19 19.63 15.64
CA PHE A 133 0.85 18.23 15.35
C PHE A 133 2.10 17.35 15.34
N LEU A 134 3.16 17.77 14.64
CA LEU A 134 4.39 16.99 14.54
C LEU A 134 5.10 16.81 15.90
N ASN A 135 5.01 17.84 16.78
CA ASN A 135 5.60 17.79 18.11
C ASN A 135 4.86 16.88 19.11
N ARG A 136 3.65 16.42 18.76
CA ARG A 136 2.86 15.46 19.57
C ARG A 136 3.02 14.01 19.13
N LEU A 137 3.74 13.78 18.03
CA LEU A 137 4.08 12.44 17.61
C LEU A 137 5.28 11.93 18.41
N ASP A 138 5.17 10.75 19.01
CA ASP A 138 6.25 10.11 19.76
C ASP A 138 7.39 9.74 18.83
N GLU A 139 7.07 9.20 17.63
CA GLU A 139 8.07 8.74 16.67
C GLU A 139 7.62 8.94 15.23
N ILE A 140 8.59 9.31 14.37
CA ILE A 140 8.42 9.38 12.91
C ILE A 140 9.38 8.40 12.26
N ILE A 141 8.81 7.32 11.72
CA ILE A 141 9.55 6.25 11.04
C ILE A 141 9.54 6.51 9.53
N VAL A 142 10.72 6.66 8.95
CA VAL A 142 10.89 6.79 7.49
C VAL A 142 11.31 5.44 6.94
N PHE A 143 10.46 4.83 6.11
CA PHE A 143 10.81 3.57 5.46
C PHE A 143 11.77 3.82 4.30
N ARG A 144 12.81 2.99 4.22
CA ARG A 144 13.69 2.96 3.05
C ARG A 144 13.03 2.22 1.89
N PRO A 145 13.43 2.51 0.66
CA PRO A 145 12.99 1.75 -0.51
C PRO A 145 13.43 0.28 -0.40
N LEU A 146 12.61 -0.61 -0.94
CA LEU A 146 12.92 -2.03 -0.96
C LEU A 146 14.01 -2.33 -2.00
N THR A 147 14.98 -3.14 -1.61
CA THR A 147 15.99 -3.68 -2.52
C THR A 147 15.45 -4.89 -3.30
N LYS A 148 16.09 -5.23 -4.45
CA LYS A 148 15.72 -6.44 -5.21
C LYS A 148 15.71 -7.73 -4.37
N PRO A 149 16.72 -8.02 -3.52
CA PRO A 149 16.69 -9.20 -2.66
C PRO A 149 15.48 -9.22 -1.70
N GLU A 150 15.15 -8.08 -1.08
CA GLU A 150 14.00 -7.97 -0.17
C GLU A 150 12.66 -8.19 -0.90
N VAL A 151 12.55 -7.70 -2.14
CA VAL A 151 11.36 -7.98 -2.96
C VAL A 151 11.30 -9.48 -3.32
N GLY A 152 12.45 -10.14 -3.50
CA GLY A 152 12.53 -11.59 -3.67
C GLY A 152 12.01 -12.35 -2.45
N GLU A 153 12.34 -11.93 -1.24
CA GLU A 153 11.79 -12.51 -0.02
C GLU A 153 10.28 -12.31 0.09
N ILE A 154 9.78 -11.12 -0.26
CA ILE A 154 8.34 -10.85 -0.32
C ILE A 154 7.65 -11.78 -1.33
N ALA A 155 8.24 -11.97 -2.51
CA ALA A 155 7.72 -12.89 -3.51
C ALA A 155 7.60 -14.32 -2.94
N ARG A 156 8.64 -14.83 -2.28
CA ARG A 156 8.63 -16.16 -1.65
C ARG A 156 7.57 -16.29 -0.55
N LEU A 157 7.34 -15.26 0.25
CA LEU A 157 6.26 -15.25 1.24
C LEU A 157 4.88 -15.32 0.56
N MET A 158 4.68 -14.60 -0.54
CA MET A 158 3.44 -14.66 -1.32
C MET A 158 3.24 -16.04 -1.97
N LEU A 159 4.29 -16.60 -2.60
CA LEU A 159 4.27 -17.96 -3.15
C LEU A 159 3.95 -19.00 -2.07
N GLY A 160 4.56 -18.88 -0.88
CA GLY A 160 4.25 -19.71 0.28
C GLY A 160 2.78 -19.63 0.71
N SER A 161 2.15 -18.46 0.58
CA SER A 161 0.71 -18.31 0.84
C SER A 161 -0.15 -19.01 -0.19
N VAL A 162 0.19 -18.91 -1.48
CA VAL A 162 -0.52 -19.64 -2.56
C VAL A 162 -0.35 -21.13 -2.38
N ARG A 163 0.88 -21.61 -2.08
CA ARG A 163 1.18 -23.02 -1.81
C ARG A 163 0.28 -23.59 -0.70
N ARG A 164 0.12 -22.86 0.42
CA ARG A 164 -0.75 -23.29 1.53
C ARG A 164 -2.22 -23.40 1.10
N ARG A 165 -2.72 -22.45 0.30
CA ARG A 165 -4.11 -22.49 -0.21
C ARG A 165 -4.33 -23.60 -1.20
N ALA A 166 -3.35 -23.88 -2.08
CA ALA A 166 -3.40 -25.01 -3.01
C ALA A 166 -3.40 -26.35 -2.25
N ALA A 167 -2.55 -26.48 -1.22
CA ALA A 167 -2.49 -27.68 -0.37
C ALA A 167 -3.82 -27.97 0.34
N GLN A 168 -4.59 -26.93 0.73
CA GLN A 168 -5.93 -27.12 1.29
C GLN A 168 -6.94 -27.70 0.28
N ARG A 169 -6.61 -27.64 -1.02
CA ARG A 169 -7.37 -28.23 -2.12
C ARG A 169 -6.72 -29.52 -2.67
N GLY A 170 -5.79 -30.10 -1.91
CA GLY A 170 -5.11 -31.32 -2.28
C GLY A 170 -4.00 -31.15 -3.33
N VAL A 171 -3.69 -29.94 -3.78
CA VAL A 171 -2.67 -29.69 -4.81
C VAL A 171 -1.36 -29.23 -4.17
N THR A 172 -0.25 -29.92 -4.44
CA THR A 172 1.09 -29.53 -4.03
C THR A 172 1.77 -28.71 -5.12
N LEU A 173 2.40 -27.58 -4.76
CA LEU A 173 3.10 -26.70 -5.72
C LEU A 173 4.60 -26.70 -5.48
N GLY A 174 5.39 -26.97 -6.54
CA GLY A 174 6.81 -26.70 -6.66
C GLY A 174 7.05 -25.44 -7.49
N PHE A 175 8.09 -24.67 -7.19
CA PHE A 175 8.51 -23.52 -7.99
C PHE A 175 9.99 -23.66 -8.30
N ASP A 176 10.36 -23.45 -9.55
CA ASP A 176 11.76 -23.43 -9.94
C ASP A 176 12.33 -21.97 -9.99
N GLU A 177 13.65 -21.89 -10.15
CA GLU A 177 14.35 -20.59 -10.23
C GLU A 177 13.92 -19.74 -11.42
N SER A 178 13.53 -20.37 -12.54
CA SER A 178 13.10 -19.65 -13.75
C SER A 178 11.78 -18.91 -13.50
N PHE A 179 10.85 -19.54 -12.79
CA PHE A 179 9.58 -18.91 -12.41
C PHE A 179 9.79 -17.79 -11.39
N GLU A 180 10.65 -18.01 -10.37
CA GLU A 180 10.98 -16.96 -9.39
C GLU A 180 11.61 -15.75 -10.08
N ALA A 181 12.49 -15.98 -11.07
CA ALA A 181 13.13 -14.91 -11.86
C ALA A 181 12.12 -14.12 -12.70
N LEU A 182 11.20 -14.81 -13.38
CA LEU A 182 10.11 -14.18 -14.14
C LEU A 182 9.23 -13.33 -13.22
N LEU A 183 8.85 -13.89 -12.08
CA LEU A 183 8.00 -13.21 -11.11
C LEU A 183 8.67 -11.95 -10.56
N LEU A 184 9.99 -11.98 -10.32
CA LEU A 184 10.76 -10.82 -9.90
C LEU A 184 10.86 -9.76 -11.00
N ALA A 185 11.05 -10.18 -12.26
CA ALA A 185 11.12 -9.25 -13.39
C ALA A 185 9.82 -8.48 -13.59
N GLU A 186 8.67 -9.16 -13.46
CA GLU A 186 7.34 -8.58 -13.64
C GLU A 186 6.81 -7.86 -12.38
N GLY A 187 7.21 -8.34 -11.22
CA GLY A 187 6.68 -7.87 -9.93
C GLY A 187 7.49 -6.77 -9.25
N PHE A 188 8.69 -6.46 -9.73
CA PHE A 188 9.52 -5.41 -9.15
C PHE A 188 9.37 -4.09 -9.90
N SER A 189 9.07 -3.03 -9.16
CA SER A 189 9.13 -1.66 -9.68
C SER A 189 9.88 -0.76 -8.71
N PRO A 190 10.92 -0.03 -9.16
CA PRO A 190 11.61 0.95 -8.31
C PRO A 190 10.67 2.01 -7.72
N THR A 191 9.64 2.39 -8.48
CA THR A 191 8.68 3.43 -8.10
C THR A 191 7.57 2.92 -7.18
N TYR A 192 7.06 1.70 -7.46
CA TYR A 192 5.88 1.15 -6.76
C TYR A 192 6.25 0.06 -5.75
N GLY A 193 7.55 -0.26 -5.60
CA GLY A 193 8.06 -1.26 -4.68
C GLY A 193 7.50 -2.66 -4.97
N ALA A 194 6.93 -3.31 -3.95
CA ALA A 194 6.36 -4.65 -4.04
C ALA A 194 4.86 -4.69 -4.41
N ARG A 195 4.20 -3.54 -4.61
CA ARG A 195 2.77 -3.52 -4.98
C ARG A 195 2.48 -4.27 -6.30
N PRO A 196 3.29 -4.12 -7.37
CA PRO A 196 3.10 -4.89 -8.60
C PRO A 196 3.26 -6.40 -8.39
N MET A 197 4.06 -6.85 -7.40
CA MET A 197 4.31 -8.27 -7.11
C MET A 197 3.00 -9.04 -6.85
N ARG A 198 2.06 -8.46 -6.10
CA ARG A 198 0.78 -9.11 -5.85
C ARG A 198 -0.01 -9.37 -7.14
N ARG A 199 -0.02 -8.39 -8.05
CA ARG A 199 -0.65 -8.53 -9.38
C ARG A 199 0.07 -9.56 -10.22
N ALA A 200 1.41 -9.57 -10.19
CA ALA A 200 2.22 -10.57 -10.88
C ALA A 200 1.94 -11.98 -10.37
N VAL A 201 1.90 -12.20 -9.05
CA VAL A 201 1.53 -13.51 -8.46
C VAL A 201 0.12 -13.93 -8.88
N GLN A 202 -0.84 -13.03 -8.84
CA GLN A 202 -2.21 -13.32 -9.26
C GLN A 202 -2.26 -13.74 -10.74
N ARG A 203 -1.61 -12.97 -11.60
CA ARG A 203 -1.62 -13.18 -13.05
C ARG A 203 -0.81 -14.40 -13.48
N LEU A 204 0.42 -14.54 -12.97
CA LEU A 204 1.35 -15.58 -13.41
C LEU A 204 1.14 -16.92 -12.71
N LEU A 205 0.47 -16.94 -11.55
CA LEU A 205 0.30 -18.16 -10.77
C LEU A 205 -1.17 -18.46 -10.43
N GLU A 206 -1.87 -17.53 -9.76
CA GLU A 206 -3.22 -17.85 -9.22
C GLU A 206 -4.24 -18.09 -10.31
N ASN A 207 -4.24 -17.28 -11.39
CA ASN A 207 -5.17 -17.47 -12.52
C ASN A 207 -4.88 -18.78 -13.26
N PRO A 208 -3.63 -19.06 -13.73
CA PRO A 208 -3.29 -20.33 -14.37
C PRO A 208 -3.58 -21.56 -13.51
N LEU A 209 -3.28 -21.48 -12.22
CA LEU A 209 -3.58 -22.56 -11.28
C LEU A 209 -5.10 -22.80 -11.16
N SER A 210 -5.89 -21.74 -11.13
CA SER A 210 -7.34 -21.85 -11.08
C SER A 210 -7.91 -22.52 -12.33
N GLU A 211 -7.39 -22.20 -13.51
CA GLU A 211 -7.76 -22.88 -14.76
C GLU A 211 -7.38 -24.37 -14.72
N CYS A 212 -6.16 -24.70 -14.29
CA CYS A 212 -5.74 -26.10 -14.14
C CYS A 212 -6.64 -26.89 -13.20
N ILE A 213 -7.12 -26.28 -12.11
CA ILE A 213 -8.05 -26.91 -11.18
C ILE A 213 -9.44 -27.09 -11.82
N LEU A 214 -9.95 -26.06 -12.49
CA LEU A 214 -11.29 -26.07 -13.11
C LEU A 214 -11.40 -27.09 -14.24
N ASP A 215 -10.33 -27.23 -15.03
CA ASP A 215 -10.30 -28.21 -16.16
C ASP A 215 -9.92 -29.60 -15.72
N GLY A 216 -9.71 -29.82 -14.42
CA GLY A 216 -9.32 -31.14 -13.89
C GLY A 216 -7.87 -31.54 -14.22
N PHE A 217 -7.05 -30.62 -14.73
CA PHE A 217 -5.62 -30.85 -14.94
C PHE A 217 -4.87 -30.95 -13.60
N ALA A 218 -5.31 -30.21 -12.58
CA ALA A 218 -4.81 -30.28 -11.21
C ALA A 218 -5.91 -30.80 -10.29
N GLY A 219 -5.80 -32.07 -9.90
CA GLY A 219 -6.73 -32.77 -9.02
C GLY A 219 -6.19 -32.97 -7.61
N ASP A 220 -7.00 -33.59 -6.75
CA ASP A 220 -6.64 -33.93 -5.38
C ASP A 220 -5.48 -34.95 -5.35
N GLY A 221 -4.44 -34.67 -4.58
CA GLY A 221 -3.24 -35.50 -4.47
C GLY A 221 -2.17 -35.23 -5.55
N GLU A 222 -2.39 -34.28 -6.47
CA GLU A 222 -1.42 -33.99 -7.52
C GLU A 222 -0.35 -32.99 -7.09
N THR A 223 0.85 -33.17 -7.66
CA THR A 223 1.96 -32.23 -7.53
C THR A 223 2.19 -31.54 -8.86
N LEU A 224 2.19 -30.21 -8.86
CA LEU A 224 2.49 -29.35 -10.00
C LEU A 224 3.81 -28.63 -9.78
N ASP A 225 4.75 -28.79 -10.71
CA ASP A 225 5.96 -27.99 -10.81
C ASP A 225 5.72 -26.83 -11.76
N VAL A 226 5.96 -25.62 -11.27
CA VAL A 226 5.76 -24.37 -12.00
C VAL A 226 7.12 -23.83 -12.43
N SER A 227 7.31 -23.68 -13.73
CA SER A 227 8.51 -23.13 -14.35
C SER A 227 8.16 -22.00 -15.32
N ALA A 228 9.17 -21.30 -15.83
CA ALA A 228 9.00 -20.26 -16.85
C ALA A 228 9.98 -20.50 -18.02
N ASP A 229 9.47 -20.31 -19.24
CA ASP A 229 10.26 -20.35 -20.46
C ASP A 229 9.88 -19.16 -21.35
N GLY A 230 10.86 -18.25 -21.59
CA GLY A 230 10.68 -17.09 -22.47
C GLY A 230 9.47 -16.20 -22.15
N GLY A 231 9.08 -16.08 -20.86
CA GLY A 231 7.89 -15.30 -20.44
C GLY A 231 6.58 -16.11 -20.42
N THR A 232 6.63 -17.37 -20.81
CA THR A 232 5.52 -18.33 -20.74
C THR A 232 5.61 -19.08 -19.41
N VAL A 233 4.48 -19.25 -18.73
CA VAL A 233 4.41 -20.08 -17.51
C VAL A 233 4.05 -21.50 -17.89
N VAL A 234 4.84 -22.45 -17.41
CA VAL A 234 4.67 -23.89 -17.67
C VAL A 234 4.33 -24.59 -16.36
N MET A 235 3.18 -25.25 -16.30
CA MET A 235 2.77 -26.11 -15.19
C MET A 235 2.88 -27.56 -15.60
N ARG A 236 3.71 -28.32 -14.90
CA ARG A 236 3.95 -29.74 -15.15
C ARG A 236 3.42 -30.59 -13.99
N ARG A 237 2.68 -31.64 -14.32
CA ARG A 237 2.33 -32.65 -13.33
C ARG A 237 3.52 -33.58 -13.08
N ALA A 238 3.86 -33.78 -11.81
CA ALA A 238 4.97 -34.69 -11.44
C ALA A 238 4.67 -36.17 -11.73
N ASN A 239 3.38 -36.56 -11.69
CA ASN A 239 2.97 -37.98 -11.78
C ASN A 239 3.12 -38.56 -13.19
N ASP A 240 2.71 -37.83 -14.23
CA ASP A 240 2.65 -38.33 -15.63
C ASP A 240 3.44 -37.45 -16.60
N GLY A 241 4.02 -36.37 -16.12
CA GLY A 241 4.77 -35.37 -16.93
C GLY A 241 3.88 -34.52 -17.83
N GLY A 242 2.55 -34.59 -17.69
CA GLY A 242 1.63 -33.72 -18.41
C GLY A 242 1.96 -32.25 -18.20
N THR A 243 1.97 -31.46 -19.29
CA THR A 243 2.32 -30.05 -19.24
C THR A 243 1.18 -29.18 -19.73
N ARG A 244 1.00 -28.03 -19.11
CA ARG A 244 0.13 -26.95 -19.56
C ARG A 244 0.92 -25.65 -19.58
N THR A 245 0.79 -24.92 -20.66
CA THR A 245 1.52 -23.66 -20.89
C THR A 245 0.54 -22.51 -20.94
N PHE A 246 0.94 -21.36 -20.38
CA PHE A 246 0.18 -20.14 -20.38
C PHE A 246 1.05 -19.05 -21.00
N THR A 247 0.66 -18.56 -22.17
CA THR A 247 1.40 -17.53 -22.92
C THR A 247 1.18 -16.15 -22.33
N ALA A 248 2.04 -15.19 -22.67
CA ALA A 248 1.90 -13.81 -22.24
C ALA A 248 0.56 -13.18 -22.67
N GLU A 249 -0.03 -13.61 -23.80
CA GLU A 249 -1.36 -13.15 -24.26
C GLU A 249 -2.48 -13.67 -23.37
N GLU A 250 -2.46 -14.95 -23.00
CA GLU A 250 -3.43 -15.57 -22.10
C GLU A 250 -3.33 -15.03 -20.68
N LEU A 251 -2.11 -14.73 -20.23
CA LEU A 251 -1.84 -14.15 -18.92
C LEU A 251 -2.22 -12.66 -18.84
N GLY A 252 -2.53 -12.01 -19.97
CA GLY A 252 -2.74 -10.58 -20.06
C GLY A 252 -1.43 -9.80 -19.94
N SER A 253 -1.24 -8.77 -20.75
CA SER A 253 -0.05 -7.92 -20.69
C SER A 253 0.05 -7.27 -19.31
N GLY A 254 1.02 -7.69 -18.50
CA GLY A 254 1.29 -7.10 -17.17
C GLY A 254 2.12 -5.81 -17.25
N GLY A 255 2.35 -5.32 -18.45
CA GLY A 255 2.87 -3.97 -18.63
C GLY A 255 1.92 -2.98 -17.99
N ILE A 256 2.45 -2.01 -17.26
CA ILE A 256 1.71 -0.80 -16.89
C ILE A 256 1.19 -0.24 -18.22
N GLU A 257 -0.09 -0.47 -18.52
CA GLU A 257 -0.70 0.08 -19.73
C GLU A 257 -0.47 1.59 -19.71
N GLU A 258 0.03 2.14 -20.83
CA GLU A 258 0.22 3.59 -20.99
C GLU A 258 -1.08 4.41 -20.81
N GLY A 259 -2.18 3.76 -20.52
CA GLY A 259 -3.51 4.31 -20.26
C GLY A 259 -3.90 4.45 -18.79
N ASP A 260 -3.05 4.07 -17.84
CA ASP A 260 -3.32 4.34 -16.42
C ASP A 260 -3.30 5.87 -16.20
N PRO A 261 -4.39 6.52 -15.72
CA PRO A 261 -4.50 7.98 -15.64
C PRO A 261 -3.39 8.65 -14.81
N ILE A 262 -2.62 7.87 -14.08
CA ILE A 262 -1.45 8.33 -13.32
C ILE A 262 -0.20 8.47 -14.21
N VAL A 263 -0.06 7.66 -15.28
CA VAL A 263 1.10 7.71 -16.20
C VAL A 263 0.89 8.76 -17.30
N ALA A 264 -0.35 9.01 -17.72
CA ALA A 264 -0.68 10.03 -18.72
C ALA A 264 -0.33 11.46 -18.26
N LYS A 265 -0.34 11.73 -16.93
CA LYS A 265 0.07 13.03 -16.38
C LYS A 265 1.58 13.27 -16.32
N ALA A 266 2.40 12.23 -16.43
CA ALA A 266 3.87 12.36 -16.35
C ALA A 266 4.52 12.61 -17.73
N LYS A 267 3.87 12.24 -18.84
CA LYS A 267 4.40 12.44 -20.21
C LYS A 267 4.01 13.80 -20.85
N ASN A 268 2.97 14.46 -20.39
CA ASN A 268 2.56 15.77 -20.91
C ASN A 268 3.04 16.89 -19.98
N GLY A 269 4.33 17.16 -20.03
CA GLY A 269 4.99 18.33 -19.44
C GLY A 269 4.74 19.62 -20.22
N ASN A 270 3.52 19.89 -20.68
CA ASN A 270 3.09 21.21 -21.17
C ASN A 270 1.86 21.64 -20.35
N ALA A 271 2.10 22.55 -19.41
CA ALA A 271 1.03 23.26 -18.74
C ALA A 271 0.30 24.13 -19.79
N PRO A 272 -1.03 24.04 -19.92
CA PRO A 272 -1.76 25.10 -20.59
C PRO A 272 -1.84 26.30 -19.63
N ALA A 273 -1.23 27.39 -20.09
CA ALA A 273 -1.52 28.70 -19.57
C ALA A 273 -2.99 29.05 -19.88
N ASP A 274 -3.62 29.78 -18.93
CA ASP A 274 -4.87 30.51 -19.07
C ASP A 274 -6.18 29.73 -19.17
N LEU A 275 -6.78 29.50 -18.00
CA LEU A 275 -8.25 29.48 -17.87
C LEU A 275 -8.67 30.70 -17.01
N PRO A 276 -9.58 31.55 -17.51
CA PRO A 276 -10.07 32.72 -16.76
C PRO A 276 -10.96 32.25 -15.59
N MET A 277 -10.69 32.81 -14.42
CA MET A 277 -11.51 32.66 -13.23
C MET A 277 -12.89 33.29 -13.47
N PRO A 278 -14.00 32.62 -13.13
CA PRO A 278 -15.32 33.27 -13.13
C PRO A 278 -15.40 34.30 -12.01
N GLY A 279 -15.69 35.55 -12.40
CA GLY A 279 -15.82 36.68 -11.49
C GLY A 279 -16.94 36.48 -10.46
N PHE A 280 -16.62 36.75 -9.20
CA PHE A 280 -17.61 37.04 -8.17
C PHE A 280 -18.15 38.46 -8.40
N ALA A 281 -19.39 38.56 -8.82
CA ALA A 281 -20.16 39.79 -8.75
C ALA A 281 -20.64 39.95 -7.30
N ALA A 282 -20.31 41.09 -6.71
CA ALA A 282 -20.88 41.56 -5.46
C ALA A 282 -22.36 41.96 -5.68
N GLN A 283 -23.23 41.44 -4.84
CA GLN A 283 -24.41 42.14 -4.28
C GLN A 283 -24.74 41.51 -2.92
#